data_6e717ad732c23c745451d74830cd4046
#
_entry.id   6e717ad732c23c745451d74830cd4046
#
_cell.length_a   1.000
_cell.length_b   1.000
_cell.length_c   1.000
_cell.angle_alpha   90.00
_cell.angle_beta   90.00
_cell.angle_gamma   90.00
#
_symmetry.space_group_name_H-M   'P 1'
#
loop_
_entity.id
_entity.type
_entity.pdbx_description
1 polymer ?
#
loop_
_entity_poly.entity_id
_entity_poly.type
_entity_poly.pdbx_seq_one_letter_code
_entity_poly.pdbx_strand_id
1 'polypeptide(L)'
;ARNGYGAEKFIIYFQPNTNTYAPTHLLKMMYDEALSIDTENVLGLSVGTRPDCLDFEKIALLESYTDRYDVDLEMGMESIYNETLDIINRGCSHDEFISTMKMLENTKLELCVHTIFGFPWETEEMMLRYADEINKHPQIKFVKLHHLHIVEGSIMGVKYKREPFKLFSMEEYTAFLAKFIPLLRPD
;
A
#
# COMPACT_ATOMS: atom_id res chain seq x y z
N ALA A 1 10.56 -0.85 -20.91
CA ALA A 1 9.64 -2.01 -20.88
C ALA A 1 9.60 -2.73 -22.23
N ARG A 2 9.35 -2.03 -23.37
CA ARG A 2 9.27 -2.66 -24.71
C ARG A 2 10.53 -3.47 -25.06
N ASN A 3 11.73 -2.90 -24.85
CA ASN A 3 13.00 -3.53 -25.24
C ASN A 3 13.46 -4.65 -24.29
N GLY A 4 12.93 -4.76 -23.09
CA GLY A 4 13.35 -5.75 -22.11
C GLY A 4 12.37 -6.90 -21.91
N TYR A 5 11.08 -6.64 -22.03
CA TYR A 5 10.00 -7.59 -21.69
C TYR A 5 8.98 -7.81 -22.81
N GLY A 6 9.13 -7.17 -23.97
CA GLY A 6 8.18 -7.26 -25.07
C GLY A 6 6.78 -6.71 -24.73
N ALA A 7 6.66 -5.91 -23.67
CA ALA A 7 5.38 -5.35 -23.23
C ALA A 7 4.88 -4.31 -24.26
N GLU A 8 3.63 -4.43 -24.67
CA GLU A 8 2.99 -3.52 -25.61
C GLU A 8 2.19 -2.43 -24.89
N LYS A 9 1.67 -2.72 -23.69
CA LYS A 9 0.87 -1.82 -22.86
C LYS A 9 1.46 -1.68 -21.47
N PHE A 10 1.22 -0.54 -20.81
CA PHE A 10 1.90 -0.16 -19.57
C PHE A 10 0.93 0.49 -18.58
N ILE A 11 1.20 0.29 -17.30
CA ILE A 11 0.70 1.12 -16.21
C ILE A 11 1.89 1.97 -15.73
N ILE A 12 1.69 3.26 -15.58
CA ILE A 12 2.70 4.13 -14.98
C ILE A 12 2.62 3.98 -13.47
N TYR A 13 3.74 3.63 -12.85
CA TYR A 13 3.78 3.35 -11.43
C TYR A 13 4.70 4.32 -10.69
N PHE A 14 4.08 5.17 -9.86
CA PHE A 14 4.78 5.99 -8.88
C PHE A 14 4.91 5.18 -7.58
N GLN A 15 5.98 4.39 -7.48
CA GLN A 15 6.19 3.43 -6.41
C GLN A 15 6.97 3.97 -5.20
N PRO A 16 8.19 4.55 -5.38
CA PRO A 16 9.04 4.87 -4.25
C PRO A 16 8.50 6.07 -3.47
N ASN A 17 8.58 5.97 -2.14
CA ASN A 17 8.17 7.02 -1.22
C ASN A 17 6.65 7.29 -1.21
N THR A 18 6.27 8.52 -0.83
CA THR A 18 4.88 8.97 -0.74
C THR A 18 4.56 9.91 -1.88
N ASN A 19 3.96 9.39 -2.93
CA ASN A 19 3.81 10.09 -4.21
C ASN A 19 2.62 11.05 -4.26
N THR A 20 1.96 11.29 -3.13
CA THR A 20 0.95 12.35 -2.95
C THR A 20 1.45 13.45 -2.00
N TYR A 21 2.73 13.38 -1.56
CA TYR A 21 3.30 14.39 -0.66
C TYR A 21 3.81 15.62 -1.42
N ALA A 22 2.88 16.30 -2.07
CA ALA A 22 3.11 17.56 -2.76
C ALA A 22 1.78 18.35 -2.90
N PRO A 23 1.81 19.65 -3.22
CA PRO A 23 0.62 20.40 -3.61
C PRO A 23 -0.08 19.78 -4.82
N THR A 24 -1.41 19.75 -4.81
CA THR A 24 -2.24 19.08 -5.82
C THR A 24 -1.91 19.52 -7.25
N HIS A 25 -1.64 20.81 -7.48
CA HIS A 25 -1.28 21.32 -8.81
C HIS A 25 0.03 20.75 -9.34
N LEU A 26 1.03 20.50 -8.47
CA LEU A 26 2.30 19.86 -8.87
C LEU A 26 2.10 18.38 -9.16
N LEU A 27 1.30 17.69 -8.34
CA LEU A 27 0.93 16.29 -8.61
C LEU A 27 0.23 16.17 -9.96
N LYS A 28 -0.71 17.07 -10.25
CA LYS A 28 -1.40 17.09 -11.54
C LYS A 28 -0.41 17.24 -12.70
N MET A 29 0.52 18.19 -12.61
CA MET A 29 1.54 18.36 -13.65
C MET A 29 2.37 17.09 -13.87
N MET A 30 2.82 16.45 -12.78
CA MET A 30 3.63 15.24 -12.86
C MET A 30 2.85 14.05 -13.46
N TYR A 31 1.59 13.86 -13.06
CA TYR A 31 0.77 12.76 -13.56
C TYR A 31 0.38 13.01 -15.03
N ASP A 32 0.00 14.24 -15.40
CA ASP A 32 -0.32 14.61 -16.78
C ASP A 32 0.90 14.39 -17.70
N GLU A 33 2.10 14.82 -17.28
CA GLU A 33 3.33 14.61 -18.04
C GLU A 33 3.63 13.12 -18.23
N ALA A 34 3.54 12.33 -17.15
CA ALA A 34 3.78 10.90 -17.21
C ALA A 34 2.78 10.19 -18.13
N LEU A 35 1.48 10.52 -18.03
CA LEU A 35 0.43 9.95 -18.87
C LEU A 35 0.52 10.37 -20.34
N SER A 36 1.20 11.49 -20.64
CA SER A 36 1.39 11.99 -22.00
C SER A 36 2.49 11.27 -22.78
N ILE A 37 3.36 10.49 -22.12
CA ILE A 37 4.54 9.87 -22.75
C ILE A 37 4.15 8.92 -23.89
N ASP A 38 3.10 8.14 -23.72
CA ASP A 38 2.59 7.21 -24.73
C ASP A 38 1.08 6.98 -24.55
N THR A 39 0.28 7.90 -25.03
CA THR A 39 -1.18 7.94 -24.81
C THR A 39 -1.94 6.76 -25.45
N GLU A 40 -1.31 6.02 -26.36
CA GLU A 40 -1.93 4.86 -27.01
C GLU A 40 -1.70 3.57 -26.21
N ASN A 41 -0.58 3.49 -25.49
CA ASN A 41 -0.16 2.25 -24.82
C ASN A 41 -0.15 2.34 -23.29
N VAL A 42 -0.29 3.54 -22.72
CA VAL A 42 -0.50 3.71 -21.27
C VAL A 42 -1.95 3.40 -20.94
N LEU A 43 -2.16 2.35 -20.14
CA LEU A 43 -3.49 1.91 -19.70
C LEU A 43 -3.91 2.57 -18.39
N GLY A 44 -2.96 2.88 -17.53
CA GLY A 44 -3.29 3.29 -16.18
C GLY A 44 -2.17 3.98 -15.42
N LEU A 45 -2.53 4.39 -14.22
CA LEU A 45 -1.71 5.09 -13.26
C LEU A 45 -1.83 4.38 -11.90
N SER A 46 -0.72 3.92 -11.35
CA SER A 46 -0.65 3.38 -9.99
C SER A 46 0.17 4.32 -9.10
N VAL A 47 -0.37 4.71 -7.96
CA VAL A 47 0.23 5.72 -7.06
C VAL A 47 0.36 5.17 -5.65
N GLY A 48 1.60 4.98 -5.21
CA GLY A 48 1.93 4.58 -3.84
C GLY A 48 1.91 5.78 -2.88
N THR A 49 1.21 5.66 -1.76
CA THR A 49 1.06 6.73 -0.77
C THR A 49 0.95 6.24 0.67
N ARG A 50 0.89 7.20 1.60
CA ARG A 50 0.52 7.01 3.00
C ARG A 50 -0.87 7.59 3.28
N PRO A 51 -1.60 7.05 4.27
CA PRO A 51 -2.92 7.56 4.64
C PRO A 51 -2.94 9.07 4.93
N ASP A 52 -2.01 9.56 5.74
CA ASP A 52 -1.90 10.95 6.17
C ASP A 52 -1.52 11.95 5.05
N CYS A 53 -1.20 11.45 3.86
CA CYS A 53 -0.79 12.26 2.72
C CYS A 53 -1.87 12.39 1.63
N LEU A 54 -3.10 12.01 1.95
CA LEU A 54 -4.28 12.20 1.12
C LEU A 54 -5.23 13.23 1.74
N ASP A 55 -5.88 13.98 0.89
CA ASP A 55 -6.98 14.89 1.18
C ASP A 55 -8.00 14.85 0.03
N PHE A 56 -9.14 15.51 0.21
CA PHE A 56 -10.20 15.51 -0.80
C PHE A 56 -9.77 16.05 -2.16
N GLU A 57 -8.85 17.03 -2.21
CA GLU A 57 -8.36 17.59 -3.48
C GLU A 57 -7.52 16.58 -4.25
N LYS A 58 -6.64 15.83 -3.54
CA LYS A 58 -5.79 14.80 -4.16
C LYS A 58 -6.61 13.58 -4.59
N ILE A 59 -7.60 13.19 -3.78
CA ILE A 59 -8.55 12.12 -4.13
C ILE A 59 -9.32 12.51 -5.40
N ALA A 60 -9.88 13.73 -5.46
CA ALA A 60 -10.58 14.22 -6.63
C ALA A 60 -9.67 14.31 -7.87
N LEU A 61 -8.40 14.68 -7.68
CA LEU A 61 -7.42 14.66 -8.77
C LEU A 61 -7.23 13.23 -9.32
N LEU A 62 -6.97 12.27 -8.46
CA LEU A 62 -6.77 10.86 -8.87
C LEU A 62 -8.04 10.31 -9.54
N GLU A 63 -9.21 10.58 -8.95
CA GLU A 63 -10.49 10.14 -9.50
C GLU A 63 -10.76 10.76 -10.88
N SER A 64 -10.29 11.98 -11.16
CA SER A 64 -10.46 12.62 -12.46
C SER A 64 -9.80 11.87 -13.62
N TYR A 65 -8.86 10.98 -13.34
CA TYR A 65 -8.22 10.15 -14.37
C TYR A 65 -8.98 8.85 -14.66
N THR A 66 -9.90 8.42 -13.78
CA THR A 66 -10.60 7.12 -13.92
C THR A 66 -11.52 7.03 -15.12
N ASP A 67 -11.93 8.14 -15.72
CA ASP A 67 -12.76 8.14 -16.93
C ASP A 67 -11.99 7.66 -18.18
N ARG A 68 -10.64 7.65 -18.12
CA ARG A 68 -9.78 7.29 -19.25
C ARG A 68 -8.75 6.20 -18.94
N TYR A 69 -8.34 6.07 -17.69
CA TYR A 69 -7.24 5.24 -17.25
C TYR A 69 -7.67 4.34 -16.10
N ASP A 70 -7.08 3.18 -15.99
CA ASP A 70 -7.14 2.39 -14.77
C ASP A 70 -6.30 3.09 -13.70
N VAL A 71 -6.90 3.46 -12.56
CA VAL A 71 -6.23 4.20 -11.50
C VAL A 71 -6.20 3.37 -10.23
N ASP A 72 -5.01 2.89 -9.88
CA ASP A 72 -4.76 2.14 -8.66
C ASP A 72 -4.15 3.07 -7.60
N LEU A 73 -4.77 3.11 -6.44
CA LEU A 73 -4.21 3.79 -5.26
C LEU A 73 -3.61 2.73 -4.32
N GLU A 74 -2.29 2.75 -4.16
CA GLU A 74 -1.60 1.85 -3.25
C GLU A 74 -1.31 2.53 -1.92
N MET A 75 -1.82 1.96 -0.83
CA MET A 75 -1.72 2.56 0.50
C MET A 75 -1.09 1.62 1.52
N GLY A 76 -0.03 2.07 2.15
CA GLY A 76 0.62 1.33 3.22
C GLY A 76 -0.16 1.46 4.54
N MET A 77 -0.98 0.47 4.88
CA MET A 77 -1.55 0.28 6.21
C MET A 77 -0.49 -0.29 7.17
N GLU A 78 0.29 -1.21 6.70
CA GLU A 78 1.39 -1.95 7.33
C GLU A 78 0.95 -2.79 8.53
N SER A 79 0.32 -2.19 9.55
CA SER A 79 -0.29 -2.82 10.72
C SER A 79 -1.60 -2.11 11.09
N ILE A 80 -2.50 -2.82 11.78
CA ILE A 80 -3.71 -2.25 12.39
C ILE A 80 -3.48 -1.79 13.84
N TYR A 81 -2.27 -1.97 14.37
CA TYR A 81 -1.93 -1.65 15.75
C TYR A 81 -1.05 -0.40 15.81
N ASN A 82 -1.56 0.67 16.44
CA ASN A 82 -0.80 1.92 16.60
C ASN A 82 0.54 1.70 17.31
N GLU A 83 0.59 0.79 18.29
CA GLU A 83 1.84 0.42 18.99
C GLU A 83 2.91 -0.11 18.02
N THR A 84 2.51 -0.96 17.05
CA THR A 84 3.42 -1.44 16.00
C THR A 84 3.86 -0.29 15.10
N LEU A 85 2.92 0.55 14.66
CA LEU A 85 3.21 1.70 13.79
C LEU A 85 4.19 2.69 14.46
N ASP A 86 4.06 2.91 15.76
CA ASP A 86 4.97 3.74 16.56
C ASP A 86 6.37 3.10 16.65
N ILE A 87 6.45 1.80 16.94
CA ILE A 87 7.74 1.09 17.07
C ILE A 87 8.52 1.11 15.75
N ILE A 88 7.86 0.99 14.60
CA ILE A 88 8.50 1.05 13.29
C ILE A 88 8.69 2.48 12.77
N ASN A 89 8.28 3.49 13.53
CA ASN A 89 8.31 4.89 13.16
C ASN A 89 7.61 5.15 11.81
N ARG A 90 6.39 4.62 11.66
CA ARG A 90 5.60 4.72 10.42
C ARG A 90 5.26 6.16 10.07
N GLY A 91 5.07 7.03 11.06
CA GLY A 91 4.73 8.44 10.92
C GLY A 91 3.28 8.69 10.51
N CYS A 92 2.43 7.67 10.59
CA CYS A 92 0.97 7.79 10.55
C CYS A 92 0.33 6.65 11.37
N SER A 93 -0.85 6.92 11.90
CA SER A 93 -1.60 6.00 12.76
C SER A 93 -2.61 5.17 11.96
N HIS A 94 -3.15 4.12 12.60
CA HIS A 94 -4.27 3.37 12.07
C HIS A 94 -5.56 4.23 12.00
N ASP A 95 -5.75 5.17 12.93
CA ASP A 95 -6.89 6.09 12.92
C ASP A 95 -6.88 7.01 11.69
N GLU A 96 -5.68 7.43 11.23
CA GLU A 96 -5.52 8.18 9.98
C GLU A 96 -5.85 7.30 8.77
N PHE A 97 -5.47 6.02 8.78
CA PHE A 97 -5.90 5.06 7.77
C PHE A 97 -7.44 4.97 7.71
N ILE A 98 -8.11 4.78 8.84
CA ILE A 98 -9.58 4.72 8.92
C ILE A 98 -10.23 6.02 8.42
N SER A 99 -9.64 7.17 8.78
CA SER A 99 -10.13 8.47 8.31
C SER A 99 -10.03 8.60 6.79
N THR A 100 -8.94 8.12 6.22
CA THR A 100 -8.71 8.11 4.76
C THR A 100 -9.66 7.13 4.06
N MET A 101 -9.93 5.96 4.65
CA MET A 101 -10.94 5.03 4.12
C MET A 101 -12.31 5.69 3.99
N LYS A 102 -12.71 6.51 4.96
CA LYS A 102 -13.98 7.27 4.89
C LYS A 102 -13.98 8.32 3.77
N MET A 103 -12.84 8.97 3.52
CA MET A 103 -12.75 9.93 2.40
C MET A 103 -12.83 9.24 1.03
N LEU A 104 -12.41 7.98 0.95
CA LEU A 104 -12.45 7.16 -0.27
C LEU A 104 -13.80 6.49 -0.52
N GLU A 105 -14.73 6.54 0.45
CA GLU A 105 -16.09 6.03 0.25
C GLU A 105 -16.77 6.72 -0.94
N ASN A 106 -17.42 5.93 -1.78
CA ASN A 106 -18.14 6.38 -2.97
C ASN A 106 -17.27 7.00 -4.08
N THR A 107 -15.94 6.86 -4.02
CA THR A 107 -15.07 7.17 -5.16
C THR A 107 -14.98 5.98 -6.12
N LYS A 108 -14.50 6.24 -7.34
CA LYS A 108 -14.23 5.19 -8.35
C LYS A 108 -12.83 4.57 -8.19
N LEU A 109 -12.04 5.02 -7.20
CA LEU A 109 -10.66 4.55 -7.01
C LEU A 109 -10.64 3.14 -6.45
N GLU A 110 -9.88 2.27 -7.10
CA GLU A 110 -9.55 0.95 -6.58
C GLU A 110 -8.32 1.04 -5.66
N LEU A 111 -8.43 0.43 -4.49
CA LEU A 111 -7.39 0.50 -3.47
C LEU A 111 -6.65 -0.82 -3.34
N CYS A 112 -5.32 -0.74 -3.39
CA CYS A 112 -4.43 -1.80 -2.98
C CYS A 112 -3.81 -1.46 -1.62
N VAL A 113 -4.06 -2.28 -0.60
CA VAL A 113 -3.51 -2.06 0.74
C VAL A 113 -2.28 -2.92 0.96
N HIS A 114 -1.22 -2.31 1.49
CA HIS A 114 -0.01 -3.02 1.90
C HIS A 114 -0.05 -3.38 3.37
N THR A 115 0.29 -4.62 3.69
CA THR A 115 0.41 -5.14 5.06
C THR A 115 1.77 -5.79 5.25
N ILE A 116 2.34 -5.66 6.45
CA ILE A 116 3.59 -6.35 6.81
C ILE A 116 3.29 -7.35 7.92
N PHE A 117 3.67 -8.60 7.70
CA PHE A 117 3.53 -9.67 8.69
C PHE A 117 4.88 -10.12 9.24
N GLY A 118 4.86 -10.56 10.49
CA GLY A 118 6.04 -11.10 11.17
C GLY A 118 6.73 -10.11 12.10
N PHE A 119 6.05 -9.05 12.54
CA PHE A 119 6.55 -8.22 13.62
C PHE A 119 6.68 -9.07 14.90
N PRO A 120 7.83 -9.05 15.61
CA PRO A 120 8.11 -9.97 16.73
C PRO A 120 7.22 -9.73 17.96
N TRP A 121 6.54 -8.61 18.03
CA TRP A 121 5.59 -8.25 19.09
C TRP A 121 4.13 -8.48 18.70
N GLU A 122 3.85 -8.91 17.48
CA GLU A 122 2.51 -9.31 17.04
C GLU A 122 2.39 -10.85 17.04
N THR A 123 1.36 -11.35 17.69
CA THR A 123 1.03 -12.78 17.66
C THR A 123 0.35 -13.16 16.35
N GLU A 124 0.31 -14.45 16.02
CA GLU A 124 -0.43 -14.95 14.85
C GLU A 124 -1.90 -14.50 14.89
N GLU A 125 -2.55 -14.56 16.06
CA GLU A 125 -3.94 -14.11 16.21
C GLU A 125 -4.10 -12.62 15.93
N MET A 126 -3.16 -11.80 16.38
CA MET A 126 -3.16 -10.36 16.08
C MET A 126 -3.06 -10.12 14.57
N MET A 127 -2.15 -10.80 13.89
CA MET A 127 -1.97 -10.66 12.44
C MET A 127 -3.18 -11.16 11.63
N LEU A 128 -3.86 -12.22 12.07
CA LEU A 128 -5.07 -12.72 11.41
C LEU A 128 -6.23 -11.70 11.46
N ARG A 129 -6.30 -10.85 12.48
CA ARG A 129 -7.31 -9.78 12.58
C ARG A 129 -7.18 -8.68 11.53
N TYR A 130 -6.06 -8.61 10.80
CA TYR A 130 -5.95 -7.68 9.67
C TYR A 130 -7.02 -7.97 8.60
N ALA A 131 -7.40 -9.23 8.42
CA ALA A 131 -8.47 -9.60 7.50
C ALA A 131 -9.82 -8.99 7.89
N ASP A 132 -10.13 -8.94 9.20
CA ASP A 132 -11.36 -8.32 9.70
C ASP A 132 -11.39 -6.82 9.36
N GLU A 133 -10.24 -6.14 9.47
CA GLU A 133 -10.15 -4.73 9.14
C GLU A 133 -10.27 -4.49 7.64
N ILE A 134 -9.54 -5.24 6.82
CA ILE A 134 -9.58 -5.15 5.36
C ILE A 134 -11.01 -5.38 4.85
N ASN A 135 -11.70 -6.37 5.39
CA ASN A 135 -13.06 -6.75 4.97
C ASN A 135 -14.13 -5.69 5.26
N LYS A 136 -13.89 -4.75 6.20
CA LYS A 136 -14.81 -3.63 6.47
C LYS A 136 -14.83 -2.59 5.34
N HIS A 137 -13.83 -2.57 4.48
CA HIS A 137 -13.62 -1.52 3.48
C HIS A 137 -13.81 -2.06 2.06
N PRO A 138 -15.01 -1.96 1.47
CA PRO A 138 -15.32 -2.53 0.15
C PRO A 138 -14.52 -1.90 -1.00
N GLN A 139 -13.95 -0.71 -0.81
CA GLN A 139 -13.06 -0.06 -1.78
C GLN A 139 -11.67 -0.70 -1.88
N ILE A 140 -11.25 -1.51 -0.90
CA ILE A 140 -10.03 -2.31 -0.99
C ILE A 140 -10.29 -3.48 -1.95
N LYS A 141 -9.64 -3.49 -3.11
CA LYS A 141 -9.75 -4.54 -4.12
C LYS A 141 -8.55 -5.48 -4.13
N PHE A 142 -7.41 -4.98 -3.69
CA PHE A 142 -6.16 -5.74 -3.68
C PHE A 142 -5.44 -5.61 -2.34
N VAL A 143 -4.72 -6.64 -1.96
CA VAL A 143 -3.87 -6.64 -0.77
C VAL A 143 -2.47 -7.12 -1.15
N LYS A 144 -1.46 -6.31 -0.86
CA LYS A 144 -0.05 -6.73 -0.94
C LYS A 144 0.42 -7.24 0.42
N LEU A 145 0.72 -8.51 0.44
CA LEU A 145 1.15 -9.24 1.64
C LEU A 145 2.68 -9.23 1.72
N HIS A 146 3.23 -8.41 2.60
CA HIS A 146 4.67 -8.31 2.80
C HIS A 146 5.11 -9.11 4.01
N HIS A 147 6.24 -9.81 3.85
CA HIS A 147 6.99 -10.39 4.96
C HIS A 147 7.95 -9.35 5.54
N LEU A 148 8.06 -9.27 6.86
CA LEU A 148 9.01 -8.38 7.50
C LEU A 148 10.45 -8.73 7.11
N HIS A 149 11.14 -7.80 6.47
CA HIS A 149 12.55 -7.89 6.13
C HIS A 149 13.38 -6.90 6.94
N ILE A 150 14.45 -7.41 7.56
CA ILE A 150 15.40 -6.57 8.29
C ILE A 150 16.45 -6.06 7.31
N VAL A 151 16.41 -4.76 7.02
CA VAL A 151 17.33 -4.13 6.10
C VAL A 151 18.57 -3.64 6.85
N GLU A 152 19.75 -4.00 6.37
CA GLU A 152 21.03 -3.52 6.92
C GLU A 152 21.12 -1.98 6.84
N GLY A 153 21.62 -1.35 7.90
CA GLY A 153 21.71 0.12 8.01
C GLY A 153 20.42 0.80 8.49
N SER A 154 19.26 0.12 8.52
CA SER A 154 18.05 0.65 9.13
C SER A 154 18.15 0.65 10.67
N ILE A 155 17.33 1.47 11.32
CA ILE A 155 17.23 1.49 12.80
C ILE A 155 16.86 0.09 13.32
N MET A 156 15.91 -0.57 12.67
CA MET A 156 15.51 -1.94 13.01
C MET A 156 16.65 -2.93 12.79
N GLY A 157 17.44 -2.77 11.72
CA GLY A 157 18.63 -3.58 11.48
C GLY A 157 19.71 -3.42 12.57
N VAL A 158 19.91 -2.20 13.06
CA VAL A 158 20.81 -1.95 14.18
C VAL A 158 20.29 -2.58 15.47
N LYS A 159 19.00 -2.48 15.78
CA LYS A 159 18.36 -3.15 16.92
C LYS A 159 18.50 -4.67 16.81
N TYR A 160 18.17 -5.23 15.67
CA TYR A 160 18.25 -6.67 15.41
C TYR A 160 19.68 -7.23 15.59
N LYS A 161 20.71 -6.49 15.18
CA LYS A 161 22.12 -6.91 15.40
C LYS A 161 22.48 -6.96 16.90
N ARG A 162 21.87 -6.12 17.74
CA ARG A 162 22.12 -6.08 19.19
C ARG A 162 21.31 -7.10 19.95
N GLU A 163 20.06 -7.24 19.60
CA GLU A 163 19.09 -8.13 20.23
C GLU A 163 18.24 -8.82 19.14
N PRO A 164 18.75 -9.94 18.61
CA PRO A 164 18.04 -10.69 17.57
C PRO A 164 16.70 -11.22 18.07
N PHE A 165 15.67 -11.10 17.25
CA PHE A 165 14.35 -11.67 17.48
C PHE A 165 13.99 -12.65 16.36
N LYS A 166 12.98 -13.48 16.60
CA LYS A 166 12.54 -14.45 15.60
C LYS A 166 11.87 -13.74 14.43
N LEU A 167 12.29 -14.10 13.22
CA LEU A 167 11.62 -13.77 11.96
C LEU A 167 10.95 -15.04 11.43
N PHE A 168 9.89 -14.88 10.65
CA PHE A 168 9.32 -16.03 9.93
C PHE A 168 10.36 -16.65 8.99
N SER A 169 10.41 -17.98 8.95
CA SER A 169 10.97 -18.69 7.80
C SER A 169 10.00 -18.61 6.61
N MET A 170 10.46 -19.01 5.44
CA MET A 170 9.59 -19.09 4.25
C MET A 170 8.42 -20.04 4.49
N GLU A 171 8.67 -21.18 5.14
CA GLU A 171 7.66 -22.19 5.46
C GLU A 171 6.64 -21.63 6.48
N GLU A 172 7.11 -20.96 7.53
CA GLU A 172 6.24 -20.34 8.54
C GLU A 172 5.37 -19.23 7.91
N TYR A 173 5.96 -18.39 7.05
CA TYR A 173 5.21 -17.36 6.36
C TYR A 173 4.16 -17.94 5.39
N THR A 174 4.53 -18.97 4.64
CA THR A 174 3.60 -19.65 3.74
C THR A 174 2.45 -20.33 4.51
N ALA A 175 2.76 -20.97 5.65
CA ALA A 175 1.75 -21.58 6.51
C ALA A 175 0.81 -20.54 7.13
N PHE A 176 1.34 -19.36 7.50
CA PHE A 176 0.53 -18.23 7.96
C PHE A 176 -0.39 -17.71 6.84
N LEU A 177 0.13 -17.49 5.62
CA LEU A 177 -0.67 -17.03 4.49
C LEU A 177 -1.80 -18.01 4.13
N ALA A 178 -1.56 -19.31 4.25
CA ALA A 178 -2.59 -20.33 4.03
C ALA A 178 -3.76 -20.22 5.03
N LYS A 179 -3.54 -19.63 6.21
CA LYS A 179 -4.59 -19.32 7.18
C LYS A 179 -5.22 -17.95 6.93
N PHE A 180 -4.42 -16.96 6.54
CA PHE A 180 -4.84 -15.57 6.39
C PHE A 180 -5.70 -15.34 5.14
N ILE A 181 -5.24 -15.83 3.98
CA ILE A 181 -5.91 -15.59 2.68
C ILE A 181 -7.38 -16.02 2.68
N PRO A 182 -7.75 -17.20 3.23
CA PRO A 182 -9.16 -17.61 3.29
C PRO A 182 -10.07 -16.74 4.15
N LEU A 183 -9.51 -15.85 4.98
CA LEU A 183 -10.28 -14.91 5.81
C LEU A 183 -10.65 -13.63 5.06
N LEU A 184 -9.96 -13.35 3.94
CA LEU A 184 -10.30 -12.23 3.09
C LEU A 184 -11.61 -12.54 2.34
N ARG A 185 -12.43 -11.50 2.13
CA ARG A 185 -13.63 -11.64 1.31
C ARG A 185 -13.28 -12.04 -0.13
N PRO A 186 -14.14 -12.78 -0.83
CA PRO A 186 -13.82 -13.37 -2.14
C PRO A 186 -13.97 -12.42 -3.34
N ASP A 187 -14.45 -11.19 -3.15
CA ASP A 187 -14.77 -10.21 -4.20
C ASP A 187 -13.67 -9.19 -4.48
#